data_f66a30cd8fee0e81261d07f845b10a7a
#
_entry.id   f66a30cd8fee0e81261d07f845b10a7a
#
_cell.length_a   1.000
_cell.length_b   1.000
_cell.length_c   1.000
_cell.angle_alpha   90.00
_cell.angle_beta   90.00
_cell.angle_gamma   90.00
#
_symmetry.space_group_name_H-M   'P 1'
#
loop_
_entity.id
_entity.type
_entity.pdbx_description
1 polymer ?
#
loop_
_entity_poly.entity_id
_entity_poly.type
_entity_poly.pdbx_seq_one_letter_code
_entity_poly.pdbx_strand_id
1 'polypeptide(L)'
;MNPEFNGEGLQLKVGPETENIFNEEFWEKQDFIIFAVDSVEARVYLDGKVILHGKPAIDCGTKGIKARSMVIIPKETLTYKDRTPIKKEIQIPNCTLRNFPLSFQHCVEWSKDKFYYYFEDSISMVKLFFSDYNIFKQKILKVGSPMFKLEQMKEKKIFIDMVISKDLKKMCTYALGQFTHNFDHRIQQIIYNYPKDYKDSKGVNFWNNSRRFPNQIKFNSNDELSLEYIYKFIFLLSHALGIEFSKNEFNKENIKKISSEIQIPEFVKKNEMIDTGDEEIDKKEKINLQNKEIDNINNEENQKKAQIELDNLIKELDSIQKEKYNPEKINPEEFEKDHDENGHLDFIHTGALLRARNYKINEYDRNKTKEIAGKILPTVLTTTASIAGLASMQLYTLLQTSERKYFRNGYIKLNSNRYIFSEPSPPIKNIDKVFDKSLLKSIKYIPEKWCSWDIFNLNHSMSLNQFREKLKKEYNIELDDIIFDENYICDITKINKELKIEEAYEQVVKKKLGKEKIFLIFEALIKDLPEVKINDKICKNVAVVMPPFKYYLK
;
A
#
# COMPACT_ATOMS: atom_id res chain seq x y z
N MET A 1 3.77 0.79 37.61
CA MET A 1 3.12 1.94 36.95
C MET A 1 2.92 3.00 38.02
N ASN A 2 3.08 4.28 37.68
CA ASN A 2 2.78 5.37 38.62
C ASN A 2 1.25 5.44 38.83
N PRO A 3 0.72 5.24 40.05
CA PRO A 3 -0.71 5.30 40.31
C PRO A 3 -1.31 6.71 40.16
N GLU A 4 -0.49 7.74 40.12
CA GLU A 4 -0.90 9.13 39.91
C GLU A 4 -0.96 9.51 38.40
N PHE A 5 -0.55 8.61 37.51
CA PHE A 5 -0.62 8.85 36.08
C PHE A 5 -2.07 8.76 35.58
N ASN A 6 -2.63 9.88 35.17
CA ASN A 6 -3.95 9.94 34.55
C ASN A 6 -3.80 9.79 33.03
N GLY A 7 -3.97 8.59 32.53
CA GLY A 7 -3.83 8.27 31.11
C GLY A 7 -4.96 7.39 30.60
N GLU A 8 -5.41 7.67 29.40
CA GLU A 8 -6.38 6.86 28.67
C GLU A 8 -5.69 6.06 27.57
N GLY A 9 -5.93 4.75 27.53
CA GLY A 9 -5.41 3.85 26.49
C GLY A 9 -6.49 3.59 25.44
N LEU A 10 -6.26 4.03 24.20
CA LEU A 10 -7.14 3.75 23.07
C LEU A 10 -6.55 2.61 22.24
N GLN A 11 -7.29 1.50 22.10
CA GLN A 11 -6.88 0.38 21.25
C GLN A 11 -7.33 0.63 19.81
N LEU A 12 -6.70 1.63 19.16
CA LEU A 12 -7.04 2.11 17.85
C LEU A 12 -5.78 2.38 17.03
N LYS A 13 -5.85 2.12 15.74
CA LYS A 13 -4.84 2.56 14.76
C LYS A 13 -5.00 4.07 14.53
N VAL A 14 -3.89 4.80 14.48
CA VAL A 14 -3.90 6.23 14.15
C VAL A 14 -3.58 6.38 12.67
N GLY A 15 -4.57 6.79 11.90
CA GLY A 15 -4.47 6.91 10.43
C GLY A 15 -5.71 7.56 9.81
N PRO A 16 -5.75 7.66 8.48
CA PRO A 16 -6.89 8.25 7.75
C PRO A 16 -8.24 7.59 8.06
N GLU A 17 -8.23 6.29 8.35
CA GLU A 17 -9.41 5.49 8.65
C GLU A 17 -10.08 5.82 10.01
N THR A 18 -9.33 6.46 10.91
CA THR A 18 -9.78 6.82 12.27
C THR A 18 -9.90 8.33 12.49
N GLU A 19 -9.95 9.13 11.43
CA GLU A 19 -10.08 10.59 11.52
C GLU A 19 -11.40 11.06 12.14
N ASN A 20 -12.43 10.22 12.16
CA ASN A 20 -13.67 10.48 12.89
C ASN A 20 -13.49 10.49 14.41
N ILE A 21 -12.47 9.77 14.93
CA ILE A 21 -12.13 9.69 16.36
C ILE A 21 -11.02 10.69 16.67
N PHE A 22 -9.91 10.61 15.91
CA PHE A 22 -8.79 11.55 15.99
C PHE A 22 -9.06 12.77 15.08
N ASN A 23 -10.18 13.46 15.35
CA ASN A 23 -10.64 14.61 14.58
C ASN A 23 -9.83 15.89 14.91
N GLU A 24 -10.17 17.00 14.28
CA GLU A 24 -9.47 18.28 14.49
C GLU A 24 -9.53 18.73 15.95
N GLU A 25 -10.67 18.53 16.64
CA GLU A 25 -10.81 18.88 18.06
C GLU A 25 -9.87 18.07 18.96
N PHE A 26 -9.69 16.79 18.64
CA PHE A 26 -8.71 15.94 19.34
C PHE A 26 -7.30 16.53 19.24
N TRP A 27 -6.85 16.87 18.03
CA TRP A 27 -5.51 17.41 17.81
C TRP A 27 -5.31 18.79 18.41
N GLU A 28 -6.32 19.65 18.36
CA GLU A 28 -6.26 21.00 18.95
C GLU A 28 -6.09 20.97 20.48
N LYS A 29 -6.64 19.95 21.16
CA LYS A 29 -6.50 19.76 22.62
C LYS A 29 -5.12 19.29 23.07
N GLN A 30 -4.27 18.79 22.16
CA GLN A 30 -2.94 18.30 22.53
C GLN A 30 -1.97 19.46 22.72
N ASP A 31 -1.17 19.41 23.79
CA ASP A 31 -0.08 20.36 24.01
C ASP A 31 1.17 19.96 23.22
N PHE A 32 1.43 18.65 23.06
CA PHE A 32 2.50 18.09 22.25
C PHE A 32 2.20 16.62 21.87
N ILE A 33 2.95 16.09 20.93
CA ILE A 33 2.74 14.73 20.38
C ILE A 33 4.05 13.95 20.42
N ILE A 34 4.03 12.70 20.91
CA ILE A 34 5.18 11.80 20.86
C ILE A 34 4.89 10.69 19.86
N PHE A 35 5.73 10.56 18.83
CA PHE A 35 5.64 9.48 17.84
C PHE A 35 6.51 8.32 18.29
N ALA A 36 5.91 7.19 18.60
CA ALA A 36 6.61 5.94 18.88
C ALA A 36 6.07 4.79 18.00
N VAL A 37 5.74 5.13 16.77
CA VAL A 37 5.14 4.22 15.78
C VAL A 37 6.22 3.46 15.00
N ASP A 38 5.84 2.35 14.37
CA ASP A 38 6.75 1.40 13.73
C ASP A 38 6.92 1.60 12.21
N SER A 39 6.02 2.36 11.56
CA SER A 39 6.08 2.60 10.11
C SER A 39 6.46 4.04 9.75
N VAL A 40 7.02 4.21 8.56
CA VAL A 40 7.33 5.54 8.00
C VAL A 40 6.03 6.26 7.61
N GLU A 41 5.05 5.52 7.11
CA GLU A 41 3.75 6.02 6.69
C GLU A 41 3.01 6.65 7.88
N ALA A 42 2.96 5.96 9.02
CA ALA A 42 2.36 6.49 10.25
C ALA A 42 3.08 7.76 10.73
N ARG A 43 4.42 7.79 10.65
CA ARG A 43 5.18 9.00 10.99
C ARG A 43 4.89 10.17 10.08
N VAL A 44 4.80 9.94 8.77
CA VAL A 44 4.45 10.98 7.78
C VAL A 44 3.03 11.49 8.01
N TYR A 45 2.08 10.60 8.30
CA TYR A 45 0.71 10.99 8.65
C TYR A 45 0.67 11.87 9.90
N LEU A 46 1.34 11.45 10.98
CA LEU A 46 1.42 12.23 12.22
C LEU A 46 2.16 13.56 12.03
N ASP A 47 3.22 13.59 11.23
CA ASP A 47 3.94 14.82 10.88
C ASP A 47 3.02 15.82 10.16
N GLY A 48 2.15 15.33 9.26
CA GLY A 48 1.10 16.14 8.64
C GLY A 48 0.15 16.76 9.67
N LYS A 49 -0.30 15.99 10.69
CA LYS A 49 -1.15 16.52 11.78
C LYS A 49 -0.40 17.53 12.64
N VAL A 50 0.88 17.28 12.93
CA VAL A 50 1.76 18.23 13.67
C VAL A 50 1.87 19.57 12.93
N ILE A 51 2.10 19.54 11.63
CA ILE A 51 2.20 20.74 10.78
C ILE A 51 0.87 21.48 10.77
N LEU A 52 -0.22 20.75 10.50
CA LEU A 52 -1.56 21.29 10.32
C LEU A 52 -2.08 22.01 11.57
N HIS A 53 -1.80 21.45 12.74
CA HIS A 53 -2.24 22.00 14.03
C HIS A 53 -1.17 22.83 14.75
N GLY A 54 0.02 22.97 14.15
CA GLY A 54 1.12 23.75 14.72
C GLY A 54 1.57 23.22 16.09
N LYS A 55 1.54 21.89 16.31
CA LYS A 55 1.89 21.28 17.59
C LYS A 55 3.36 20.87 17.64
N PRO A 56 4.05 21.07 18.78
CA PRO A 56 5.37 20.52 18.95
C PRO A 56 5.33 18.98 19.07
N ALA A 57 6.37 18.31 18.59
CA ALA A 57 6.42 16.85 18.64
C ALA A 57 7.83 16.30 18.89
N ILE A 58 7.87 15.04 19.31
CA ILE A 58 9.10 14.26 19.47
C ILE A 58 8.93 12.93 18.73
N ASP A 59 9.73 12.68 17.70
CA ASP A 59 9.80 11.37 17.03
C ASP A 59 10.80 10.47 17.73
N CYS A 60 10.34 9.30 18.15
CA CYS A 60 11.14 8.26 18.78
C CYS A 60 11.19 7.03 17.88
N GLY A 61 12.40 6.67 17.44
CA GLY A 61 12.59 5.51 16.57
C GLY A 61 13.67 4.57 17.13
N THR A 62 13.39 3.26 17.06
CA THR A 62 14.36 2.22 17.45
C THR A 62 14.57 1.25 16.29
N LYS A 63 15.80 0.71 16.18
CA LYS A 63 16.16 -0.31 15.19
C LYS A 63 17.27 -1.19 15.77
N GLY A 64 16.90 -2.32 16.37
CA GLY A 64 17.85 -3.21 17.03
C GLY A 64 18.56 -2.49 18.17
N ILE A 65 19.87 -2.29 18.03
CA ILE A 65 20.75 -1.60 18.97
C ILE A 65 20.90 -0.09 18.73
N LYS A 66 20.14 0.44 17.78
CA LYS A 66 20.15 1.87 17.41
C LYS A 66 18.86 2.53 17.88
N ALA A 67 18.97 3.76 18.36
CA ALA A 67 17.83 4.60 18.69
C ALA A 67 18.02 6.01 18.16
N ARG A 68 16.91 6.68 17.87
CA ARG A 68 16.88 8.06 17.42
C ARG A 68 15.74 8.81 18.09
N SER A 69 16.04 9.98 18.63
CA SER A 69 15.07 10.96 19.11
C SER A 69 15.20 12.23 18.27
N MET A 70 14.10 12.73 17.75
CA MET A 70 14.04 13.97 16.97
C MET A 70 13.00 14.90 17.56
N VAL A 71 13.39 16.15 17.78
CA VAL A 71 12.49 17.19 18.23
C VAL A 71 11.98 17.96 17.02
N ILE A 72 10.66 18.18 16.99
CA ILE A 72 9.94 18.87 15.92
C ILE A 72 9.20 20.04 16.58
N ILE A 73 9.68 21.27 16.34
CA ILE A 73 9.10 22.49 16.90
C ILE A 73 8.58 23.34 15.75
N PRO A 74 7.30 23.76 15.80
CA PRO A 74 6.68 24.57 14.77
C PRO A 74 7.53 25.80 14.43
N LYS A 75 7.82 25.97 13.13
CA LYS A 75 8.60 27.08 12.53
C LYS A 75 10.07 27.18 12.97
N GLU A 76 10.51 26.40 13.97
CA GLU A 76 11.88 26.42 14.49
C GLU A 76 12.75 25.29 13.94
N THR A 77 12.16 24.13 13.63
CA THR A 77 12.90 22.97 13.16
C THR A 77 12.35 22.40 11.86
N LEU A 78 13.15 21.52 11.22
CA LEU A 78 12.67 20.65 10.14
C LEU A 78 11.53 19.76 10.65
N THR A 79 10.58 19.46 9.76
CA THR A 79 9.56 18.43 9.96
C THR A 79 10.17 17.04 9.84
N TYR A 80 9.41 15.99 10.16
CA TYR A 80 9.85 14.60 9.92
C TYR A 80 10.07 14.33 8.42
N LYS A 81 9.13 14.76 7.59
CA LYS A 81 9.16 14.59 6.12
C LYS A 81 10.35 15.30 5.48
N ASP A 82 10.68 16.51 5.93
CA ASP A 82 11.84 17.25 5.41
C ASP A 82 13.18 16.57 5.64
N ARG A 83 13.31 15.82 6.74
CA ARG A 83 14.55 15.11 7.12
C ARG A 83 14.71 13.75 6.49
N THR A 84 13.59 13.10 6.27
CA THR A 84 13.56 11.73 5.79
C THR A 84 13.09 11.73 4.36
N PRO A 85 14.00 11.80 3.37
CA PRO A 85 13.59 11.57 2.00
C PRO A 85 12.91 10.20 1.99
N ILE A 86 11.67 10.16 1.54
CA ILE A 86 10.92 8.91 1.37
C ILE A 86 11.72 8.08 0.37
N LYS A 87 12.63 7.26 0.88
CA LYS A 87 13.32 6.27 0.06
C LYS A 87 12.22 5.29 -0.34
N LYS A 88 11.92 5.25 -1.63
CA LYS A 88 11.17 4.10 -2.16
C LYS A 88 11.89 2.86 -1.64
N GLU A 89 11.16 2.03 -0.89
CA GLU A 89 11.70 0.73 -0.47
C GLU A 89 12.28 0.05 -1.69
N ILE A 90 13.45 -0.54 -1.56
CA ILE A 90 14.02 -1.36 -2.62
C ILE A 90 13.07 -2.56 -2.75
N GLN A 91 12.16 -2.47 -3.68
CA GLN A 91 11.24 -3.57 -3.96
C GLN A 91 12.04 -4.74 -4.51
N ILE A 92 11.74 -5.93 -4.02
CA ILE A 92 12.28 -7.15 -4.59
C ILE A 92 11.80 -7.21 -6.05
N PRO A 93 12.71 -7.42 -7.03
CA PRO A 93 12.30 -7.54 -8.42
C PRO A 93 11.21 -8.60 -8.61
N ASN A 94 10.21 -8.33 -9.45
CA ASN A 94 9.09 -9.24 -9.68
C ASN A 94 9.54 -10.64 -10.14
N CYS A 95 10.58 -10.73 -10.97
CA CYS A 95 11.18 -12.00 -11.39
C CYS A 95 11.69 -12.81 -10.21
N THR A 96 12.36 -12.18 -9.24
CA THR A 96 12.87 -12.82 -8.02
C THR A 96 11.72 -13.24 -7.11
N LEU A 97 10.75 -12.34 -6.89
CA LEU A 97 9.61 -12.62 -6.03
C LEU A 97 8.76 -13.77 -6.59
N ARG A 98 8.38 -13.68 -7.86
CA ARG A 98 7.39 -14.59 -8.47
C ARG A 98 7.99 -15.88 -9.00
N ASN A 99 9.23 -15.84 -9.54
CA ASN A 99 9.78 -16.98 -10.30
C ASN A 99 11.05 -17.57 -9.70
N PHE A 100 12.00 -16.76 -9.20
CA PHE A 100 13.33 -17.21 -8.82
C PHE A 100 13.75 -16.76 -7.42
N PRO A 101 13.06 -17.20 -6.34
CA PRO A 101 13.43 -16.83 -4.99
C PRO A 101 14.81 -17.39 -4.60
N LEU A 102 15.58 -16.60 -3.84
CA LEU A 102 16.94 -16.97 -3.39
C LEU A 102 17.04 -17.16 -1.89
N SER A 103 16.14 -16.55 -1.14
CA SER A 103 16.14 -16.53 0.32
C SER A 103 14.76 -16.80 0.88
N PHE A 104 14.70 -17.20 2.16
CA PHE A 104 13.44 -17.38 2.85
C PHE A 104 12.61 -16.08 2.91
N GLN A 105 13.28 -14.92 2.98
CA GLN A 105 12.61 -13.62 2.89
C GLN A 105 11.79 -13.49 1.61
N HIS A 106 12.33 -13.90 0.45
CA HIS A 106 11.58 -13.87 -0.81
C HIS A 106 10.36 -14.81 -0.78
N CYS A 107 10.47 -15.95 -0.09
CA CYS A 107 9.34 -16.88 0.07
C CYS A 107 8.23 -16.27 0.96
N VAL A 108 8.62 -15.59 2.04
CA VAL A 108 7.67 -14.91 2.95
C VAL A 108 6.97 -13.76 2.25
N GLU A 109 7.71 -12.89 1.55
CA GLU A 109 7.13 -11.76 0.82
C GLU A 109 6.21 -12.23 -0.31
N TRP A 110 6.56 -13.33 -1.01
CA TRP A 110 5.68 -13.94 -2.00
C TRP A 110 4.39 -14.48 -1.36
N SER A 111 4.49 -15.16 -0.22
CA SER A 111 3.32 -15.69 0.46
C SER A 111 2.42 -14.57 1.00
N LYS A 112 3.01 -13.45 1.42
CA LYS A 112 2.30 -12.24 1.83
C LYS A 112 1.60 -11.56 0.64
N ASP A 113 2.24 -11.49 -0.54
CA ASP A 113 1.60 -11.03 -1.79
C ASP A 113 0.37 -11.90 -2.13
N LYS A 114 0.48 -13.23 -1.94
CA LYS A 114 -0.66 -14.14 -2.09
C LYS A 114 -1.77 -13.92 -1.06
N PHE A 115 -1.41 -13.60 0.18
CA PHE A 115 -2.38 -13.25 1.22
C PHE A 115 -3.23 -12.04 0.79
N TYR A 116 -2.59 -10.94 0.39
CA TYR A 116 -3.30 -9.75 -0.08
C TYR A 116 -4.19 -10.05 -1.29
N TYR A 117 -3.66 -10.78 -2.26
CA TYR A 117 -4.41 -11.14 -3.46
C TYR A 117 -5.68 -11.94 -3.15
N TYR A 118 -5.60 -12.98 -2.27
CA TYR A 118 -6.74 -13.85 -2.01
C TYR A 118 -7.75 -13.25 -1.02
N PHE A 119 -7.27 -12.61 0.03
CA PHE A 119 -8.11 -12.26 1.18
C PHE A 119 -8.41 -10.77 1.31
N GLU A 120 -7.69 -9.91 0.61
CA GLU A 120 -7.94 -8.47 0.59
C GLU A 120 -8.48 -8.01 -0.76
N ASP A 121 -7.67 -8.06 -1.83
CA ASP A 121 -8.03 -7.53 -3.14
C ASP A 121 -9.26 -8.23 -3.75
N SER A 122 -9.22 -9.59 -3.78
CA SER A 122 -10.32 -10.37 -4.36
C SER A 122 -11.60 -10.20 -3.56
N ILE A 123 -11.52 -10.18 -2.24
CA ILE A 123 -12.68 -10.01 -1.36
C ILE A 123 -13.25 -8.59 -1.45
N SER A 124 -12.40 -7.57 -1.56
CA SER A 124 -12.83 -6.18 -1.80
C SER A 124 -13.66 -6.05 -3.06
N MET A 125 -13.27 -6.76 -4.13
CA MET A 125 -14.04 -6.79 -5.38
C MET A 125 -15.38 -7.54 -5.20
N VAL A 126 -15.42 -8.61 -4.41
CA VAL A 126 -16.68 -9.32 -4.09
C VAL A 126 -17.60 -8.46 -3.22
N LYS A 127 -17.06 -7.78 -2.21
CA LYS A 127 -17.83 -6.80 -1.42
C LYS A 127 -18.44 -5.73 -2.33
N LEU A 128 -17.65 -5.20 -3.26
CA LEU A 128 -18.11 -4.20 -4.24
C LEU A 128 -19.21 -4.75 -5.16
N PHE A 129 -19.15 -6.03 -5.55
CA PHE A 129 -20.21 -6.68 -6.33
C PHE A 129 -21.57 -6.61 -5.63
N PHE A 130 -21.62 -6.84 -4.32
CA PHE A 130 -22.86 -6.82 -3.55
C PHE A 130 -23.28 -5.42 -3.07
N SER A 131 -22.35 -4.46 -2.95
CA SER A 131 -22.63 -3.09 -2.50
C SER A 131 -22.88 -2.12 -3.64
N ASP A 132 -22.06 -2.14 -4.70
CA ASP A 132 -22.20 -1.29 -5.91
C ASP A 132 -21.74 -2.05 -7.16
N TYR A 133 -22.68 -2.74 -7.75
CA TYR A 133 -22.43 -3.54 -8.95
C TYR A 133 -21.97 -2.73 -10.15
N ASN A 134 -22.40 -1.48 -10.29
CA ASN A 134 -22.02 -0.64 -11.41
C ASN A 134 -20.53 -0.29 -11.35
N ILE A 135 -20.04 0.07 -10.16
CA ILE A 135 -18.62 0.34 -9.95
C ILE A 135 -17.78 -0.93 -10.11
N PHE A 136 -18.25 -2.09 -9.61
CA PHE A 136 -17.62 -3.38 -9.82
C PHE A 136 -17.42 -3.67 -11.31
N LYS A 137 -18.49 -3.55 -12.11
CA LYS A 137 -18.47 -3.79 -13.55
C LYS A 137 -17.52 -2.83 -14.26
N GLN A 138 -17.57 -1.54 -13.93
CA GLN A 138 -16.65 -0.54 -14.48
C GLN A 138 -15.18 -0.86 -14.18
N LYS A 139 -14.84 -1.25 -12.96
CA LYS A 139 -13.45 -1.58 -12.57
C LYS A 139 -12.91 -2.74 -13.39
N ILE A 140 -13.66 -3.83 -13.56
CA ILE A 140 -13.20 -5.00 -14.34
C ILE A 140 -13.12 -4.68 -15.83
N LEU A 141 -14.09 -3.94 -16.38
CA LEU A 141 -14.17 -3.68 -17.81
C LEU A 141 -13.27 -2.55 -18.30
N LYS A 142 -12.69 -1.75 -17.39
CA LYS A 142 -11.90 -0.57 -17.75
C LYS A 142 -10.58 -0.91 -18.45
N VAL A 143 -9.92 -2.01 -18.10
CA VAL A 143 -8.52 -2.29 -18.52
C VAL A 143 -8.39 -3.72 -19.05
N GLY A 144 -7.58 -3.90 -20.10
CA GLY A 144 -7.20 -5.20 -20.64
C GLY A 144 -7.98 -5.67 -21.86
N SER A 145 -7.49 -6.77 -22.48
CA SER A 145 -8.15 -7.45 -23.59
C SER A 145 -9.43 -8.17 -23.15
N PRO A 146 -10.33 -8.54 -24.06
CA PRO A 146 -11.51 -9.34 -23.74
C PRO A 146 -11.19 -10.63 -22.97
N MET A 147 -10.11 -11.32 -23.36
CA MET A 147 -9.64 -12.54 -22.68
C MET A 147 -9.25 -12.26 -21.22
N PHE A 148 -8.49 -11.20 -20.97
CA PHE A 148 -8.09 -10.81 -19.62
C PHE A 148 -9.31 -10.44 -18.74
N LYS A 149 -10.25 -9.66 -19.28
CA LYS A 149 -11.49 -9.29 -18.58
C LYS A 149 -12.34 -10.50 -18.23
N LEU A 150 -12.43 -11.47 -19.16
CA LEU A 150 -13.13 -12.72 -18.95
C LEU A 150 -12.50 -13.54 -17.82
N GLU A 151 -11.18 -13.68 -17.80
CA GLU A 151 -10.46 -14.39 -16.73
C GLU A 151 -10.70 -13.74 -15.37
N GLN A 152 -10.57 -12.42 -15.29
CA GLN A 152 -10.85 -11.67 -14.07
C GLN A 152 -12.30 -11.85 -13.60
N MET A 153 -13.25 -11.80 -14.51
CA MET A 153 -14.67 -11.96 -14.19
C MET A 153 -14.99 -13.39 -13.71
N LYS A 154 -14.44 -14.42 -14.39
CA LYS A 154 -14.57 -15.82 -13.99
C LYS A 154 -14.04 -16.07 -12.59
N GLU A 155 -12.88 -15.50 -12.28
CA GLU A 155 -12.28 -15.63 -10.95
C GLU A 155 -13.19 -15.01 -9.88
N LYS A 156 -13.66 -13.79 -10.07
CA LYS A 156 -14.56 -13.15 -9.11
C LYS A 156 -15.90 -13.88 -8.98
N LYS A 157 -16.41 -14.47 -10.07
CA LYS A 157 -17.60 -15.32 -10.00
C LYS A 157 -17.43 -16.51 -9.06
N ILE A 158 -16.26 -17.16 -9.02
CA ILE A 158 -16.01 -18.27 -8.10
C ILE A 158 -16.26 -17.83 -6.64
N PHE A 159 -15.75 -16.67 -6.24
CA PHE A 159 -15.98 -16.14 -4.89
C PHE A 159 -17.44 -15.75 -4.64
N ILE A 160 -18.08 -15.12 -5.64
CA ILE A 160 -19.52 -14.77 -5.57
C ILE A 160 -20.35 -16.04 -5.38
N ASP A 161 -20.07 -17.11 -6.13
CA ASP A 161 -20.75 -18.41 -6.02
C ASP A 161 -20.52 -19.07 -4.65
N MET A 162 -19.37 -18.83 -4.01
CA MET A 162 -19.12 -19.29 -2.62
C MET A 162 -20.01 -18.56 -1.61
N VAL A 163 -20.15 -17.24 -1.74
CA VAL A 163 -21.04 -16.44 -0.87
C VAL A 163 -22.49 -16.90 -1.02
N ILE A 164 -22.92 -17.23 -2.25
CA ILE A 164 -24.27 -17.66 -2.56
C ILE A 164 -24.55 -19.07 -2.05
N SER A 165 -23.64 -20.02 -2.31
CA SER A 165 -23.85 -21.45 -2.02
C SER A 165 -23.44 -21.85 -0.61
N LYS A 166 -22.51 -21.14 0.02
CA LYS A 166 -21.88 -21.47 1.32
C LYS A 166 -21.38 -22.92 1.38
N ASP A 167 -20.79 -23.39 0.28
CA ASP A 167 -20.37 -24.77 0.09
C ASP A 167 -18.89 -24.95 0.41
N LEU A 168 -18.59 -25.68 1.49
CA LEU A 168 -17.23 -26.00 1.92
C LEU A 168 -16.44 -26.77 0.85
N LYS A 169 -17.11 -27.65 0.07
CA LYS A 169 -16.45 -28.41 -0.99
C LYS A 169 -15.94 -27.49 -2.11
N LYS A 170 -16.71 -26.46 -2.49
CA LYS A 170 -16.25 -25.45 -3.45
C LYS A 170 -15.04 -24.68 -2.95
N MET A 171 -15.01 -24.31 -1.66
CA MET A 171 -13.87 -23.64 -1.06
C MET A 171 -12.63 -24.55 -1.04
N CYS A 172 -12.81 -25.84 -0.68
CA CYS A 172 -11.72 -26.84 -0.77
C CYS A 172 -11.22 -26.97 -2.21
N THR A 173 -12.10 -27.04 -3.20
CA THR A 173 -11.73 -27.15 -4.62
C THR A 173 -10.91 -25.96 -5.08
N TYR A 174 -11.30 -24.75 -4.69
CA TYR A 174 -10.54 -23.54 -5.01
C TYR A 174 -9.18 -23.52 -4.33
N ALA A 175 -9.13 -23.79 -3.01
CA ALA A 175 -7.88 -23.81 -2.25
C ALA A 175 -6.88 -24.83 -2.81
N LEU A 176 -7.34 -26.04 -3.17
CA LEU A 176 -6.53 -27.08 -3.81
C LEU A 176 -6.08 -26.67 -5.22
N GLY A 177 -6.96 -26.04 -5.99
CA GLY A 177 -6.61 -25.48 -7.30
C GLY A 177 -5.48 -24.45 -7.19
N GLN A 178 -5.55 -23.56 -6.20
CA GLN A 178 -4.52 -22.56 -5.93
C GLN A 178 -3.21 -23.18 -5.40
N PHE A 179 -3.30 -24.20 -4.54
CA PHE A 179 -2.14 -24.97 -4.11
C PHE A 179 -1.41 -25.58 -5.32
N THR A 180 -2.15 -26.30 -6.14
CA THR A 180 -1.59 -26.97 -7.34
C THR A 180 -1.03 -25.95 -8.32
N HIS A 181 -1.74 -24.86 -8.57
CA HIS A 181 -1.23 -23.79 -9.43
C HIS A 181 0.11 -23.24 -8.93
N ASN A 182 0.21 -22.91 -7.64
CA ASN A 182 1.36 -22.21 -7.08
C ASN A 182 2.60 -23.12 -6.86
N PHE A 183 2.40 -24.37 -6.42
CA PHE A 183 3.50 -25.22 -5.97
C PHE A 183 3.83 -26.38 -6.92
N ASP A 184 2.93 -26.69 -7.87
CA ASP A 184 3.11 -27.73 -8.87
C ASP A 184 3.14 -27.16 -10.30
N HIS A 185 2.03 -26.68 -10.83
CA HIS A 185 1.87 -26.30 -12.24
C HIS A 185 2.80 -25.15 -12.64
N ARG A 186 2.90 -24.10 -11.81
CA ARG A 186 3.81 -22.98 -12.08
C ARG A 186 5.27 -23.41 -12.10
N ILE A 187 5.63 -24.35 -11.23
CA ILE A 187 6.98 -24.92 -11.19
C ILE A 187 7.25 -25.76 -12.42
N GLN A 188 6.30 -26.60 -12.83
CA GLN A 188 6.41 -27.37 -14.08
C GLN A 188 6.55 -26.47 -15.30
N GLN A 189 5.82 -25.35 -15.34
CA GLN A 189 5.92 -24.36 -16.43
C GLN A 189 7.31 -23.72 -16.48
N ILE A 190 7.89 -23.36 -15.33
CA ILE A 190 9.25 -22.83 -15.25
C ILE A 190 10.27 -23.86 -15.75
N ILE A 191 10.14 -25.13 -15.34
CA ILE A 191 11.02 -26.22 -15.77
C ILE A 191 10.88 -26.50 -17.28
N TYR A 192 9.65 -26.38 -17.82
CA TYR A 192 9.41 -26.54 -19.24
C TYR A 192 10.07 -25.43 -20.07
N ASN A 193 9.97 -24.17 -19.65
CA ASN A 193 10.62 -23.05 -20.35
C ASN A 193 12.15 -23.11 -20.21
N TYR A 194 12.64 -23.49 -19.04
CA TYR A 194 14.08 -23.56 -18.71
C TYR A 194 14.44 -24.93 -18.15
N PRO A 195 14.71 -25.93 -19.01
CA PRO A 195 15.19 -27.24 -18.57
C PRO A 195 16.50 -27.13 -17.78
N LYS A 196 16.86 -28.19 -17.04
CA LYS A 196 18.00 -28.15 -16.10
C LYS A 196 19.33 -27.79 -16.75
N ASP A 197 19.51 -28.14 -18.02
CA ASP A 197 20.70 -27.93 -18.84
C ASP A 197 20.60 -26.72 -19.77
N TYR A 198 19.56 -25.89 -19.58
CA TYR A 198 19.35 -24.68 -20.39
C TYR A 198 20.53 -23.73 -20.23
N LYS A 199 21.04 -23.24 -21.38
CA LYS A 199 22.09 -22.21 -21.47
C LYS A 199 21.58 -20.96 -22.16
N ASP A 200 22.05 -19.82 -21.67
CA ASP A 200 21.76 -18.53 -22.30
C ASP A 200 22.48 -18.36 -23.65
N SER A 201 22.32 -17.21 -24.27
CA SER A 201 22.95 -16.88 -25.56
C SER A 201 24.49 -16.86 -25.52
N LYS A 202 25.06 -16.71 -24.34
CA LYS A 202 26.51 -16.66 -24.10
C LYS A 202 27.07 -18.02 -23.71
N GLY A 203 26.23 -19.08 -23.71
CA GLY A 203 26.60 -20.43 -23.30
C GLY A 203 26.71 -20.63 -21.78
N VAL A 204 26.28 -19.66 -20.98
CA VAL A 204 26.28 -19.74 -19.52
C VAL A 204 25.05 -20.51 -19.03
N ASN A 205 25.23 -21.38 -18.04
CA ASN A 205 24.11 -22.12 -17.45
C ASN A 205 23.10 -21.17 -16.82
N PHE A 206 21.83 -21.30 -17.19
CA PHE A 206 20.72 -20.52 -16.65
C PHE A 206 20.57 -20.73 -15.14
N TRP A 207 20.63 -21.99 -14.72
CA TRP A 207 20.56 -22.39 -13.32
C TRP A 207 21.96 -22.31 -12.69
N ASN A 208 22.08 -21.42 -11.70
CA ASN A 208 23.32 -21.10 -11.02
C ASN A 208 23.04 -20.64 -9.58
N ASN A 209 24.04 -20.08 -8.89
CA ASN A 209 23.87 -19.59 -7.52
C ASN A 209 22.82 -18.45 -7.38
N SER A 210 22.53 -17.74 -8.47
CA SER A 210 21.50 -16.69 -8.50
C SER A 210 20.13 -17.16 -8.99
N ARG A 211 20.01 -18.41 -9.45
CA ARG A 211 18.76 -19.01 -9.92
C ARG A 211 18.75 -20.50 -9.58
N ARG A 212 18.06 -20.87 -8.50
CA ARG A 212 17.96 -22.25 -8.03
C ARG A 212 16.99 -23.06 -8.88
N PHE A 213 17.37 -24.27 -9.28
CA PHE A 213 16.49 -25.18 -10.00
C PHE A 213 15.39 -25.71 -9.06
N PRO A 214 14.09 -25.51 -9.38
CA PRO A 214 13.00 -25.85 -8.50
C PRO A 214 12.56 -27.32 -8.63
N ASN A 215 11.85 -27.80 -7.61
CA ASN A 215 11.14 -29.08 -7.62
C ASN A 215 9.64 -28.82 -7.42
N GLN A 216 8.80 -29.49 -8.17
CA GLN A 216 7.35 -29.45 -8.00
C GLN A 216 6.91 -30.13 -6.69
N ILE A 217 5.85 -29.62 -6.09
CA ILE A 217 5.20 -30.22 -4.91
C ILE A 217 3.75 -30.50 -5.26
N LYS A 218 3.40 -31.79 -5.33
CA LYS A 218 2.01 -32.23 -5.49
C LYS A 218 1.33 -32.25 -4.12
N PHE A 219 0.06 -31.88 -4.09
CA PHE A 219 -0.71 -31.96 -2.86
C PHE A 219 -0.80 -33.41 -2.34
N ASN A 220 -0.53 -33.57 -1.07
CA ASN A 220 -0.69 -34.82 -0.36
C ASN A 220 -1.43 -34.57 0.96
N SER A 221 -2.63 -35.12 1.10
CA SER A 221 -3.45 -34.95 2.30
C SER A 221 -2.85 -35.55 3.57
N ASN A 222 -1.80 -36.39 3.45
CA ASN A 222 -1.03 -36.94 4.58
C ASN A 222 0.21 -36.11 4.93
N ASP A 223 0.60 -35.14 4.09
CA ASP A 223 1.63 -34.16 4.45
C ASP A 223 0.99 -33.05 5.30
N GLU A 224 1.46 -32.95 6.54
CA GLU A 224 0.89 -32.01 7.52
C GLU A 224 1.00 -30.57 7.05
N LEU A 225 2.11 -30.19 6.41
CA LEU A 225 2.30 -28.81 5.93
C LEU A 225 1.32 -28.46 4.81
N SER A 226 1.13 -29.38 3.84
CA SER A 226 0.17 -29.20 2.74
C SER A 226 -1.26 -29.08 3.27
N LEU A 227 -1.64 -29.94 4.23
CA LEU A 227 -2.95 -29.92 4.85
C LEU A 227 -3.17 -28.64 5.67
N GLU A 228 -2.17 -28.20 6.45
CA GLU A 228 -2.24 -26.95 7.23
C GLU A 228 -2.44 -25.73 6.34
N TYR A 229 -1.70 -25.65 5.21
CA TYR A 229 -1.87 -24.57 4.25
C TYR A 229 -3.31 -24.50 3.72
N ILE A 230 -3.89 -25.64 3.31
CA ILE A 230 -5.27 -25.71 2.81
C ILE A 230 -6.26 -25.32 3.92
N TYR A 231 -6.06 -25.84 5.14
CA TYR A 231 -6.91 -25.52 6.28
C TYR A 231 -6.94 -24.02 6.58
N LYS A 232 -5.76 -23.39 6.65
CA LYS A 232 -5.65 -21.94 6.89
C LYS A 232 -6.18 -21.10 5.73
N PHE A 233 -5.99 -21.58 4.48
CA PHE A 233 -6.57 -20.92 3.31
C PHE A 233 -8.11 -20.86 3.42
N ILE A 234 -8.76 -21.99 3.70
CA ILE A 234 -10.21 -22.06 3.80
C ILE A 234 -10.71 -21.28 5.02
N PHE A 235 -9.99 -21.35 6.14
CA PHE A 235 -10.31 -20.58 7.35
C PHE A 235 -10.38 -19.07 7.04
N LEU A 236 -9.35 -18.51 6.45
CA LEU A 236 -9.29 -17.09 6.09
C LEU A 236 -10.33 -16.73 5.03
N LEU A 237 -10.51 -17.59 4.04
CA LEU A 237 -11.48 -17.35 2.98
C LEU A 237 -12.91 -17.34 3.52
N SER A 238 -13.25 -18.28 4.41
CA SER A 238 -14.58 -18.32 5.02
C SER A 238 -14.84 -17.09 5.90
N HIS A 239 -13.83 -16.69 6.69
CA HIS A 239 -13.91 -15.50 7.54
C HIS A 239 -14.11 -14.23 6.71
N ALA A 240 -13.26 -14.02 5.69
CA ALA A 240 -13.32 -12.86 4.81
C ALA A 240 -14.65 -12.76 4.01
N LEU A 241 -15.22 -13.90 3.59
CA LEU A 241 -16.52 -13.96 2.91
C LEU A 241 -17.73 -13.93 3.85
N GLY A 242 -17.51 -13.91 5.18
CA GLY A 242 -18.59 -13.93 6.18
C GLY A 242 -19.41 -15.23 6.18
N ILE A 243 -18.75 -16.36 5.89
CA ILE A 243 -19.35 -17.69 5.84
C ILE A 243 -18.97 -18.45 7.11
N GLU A 244 -19.96 -18.80 7.90
CA GLU A 244 -19.77 -19.56 9.14
C GLU A 244 -20.08 -21.04 8.89
N PHE A 245 -19.19 -21.91 9.36
CA PHE A 245 -19.37 -23.37 9.38
C PHE A 245 -19.42 -23.86 10.83
N SER A 246 -20.15 -24.92 11.05
CA SER A 246 -20.13 -25.60 12.36
C SER A 246 -18.77 -26.26 12.62
N LYS A 247 -18.39 -26.46 13.90
CA LYS A 247 -17.14 -27.16 14.27
C LYS A 247 -17.05 -28.58 13.69
N ASN A 248 -18.20 -29.21 13.48
CA ASN A 248 -18.24 -30.55 12.89
C ASN A 248 -17.97 -30.54 11.38
N GLU A 249 -18.35 -29.44 10.69
CA GLU A 249 -18.10 -29.27 9.27
C GLU A 249 -16.68 -28.77 9.01
N PHE A 250 -16.23 -27.77 9.79
CA PHE A 250 -14.93 -27.15 9.62
C PHE A 250 -13.91 -27.69 10.65
N ASN A 251 -13.28 -28.78 10.29
CA ASN A 251 -12.16 -29.38 11.04
C ASN A 251 -11.18 -30.03 10.07
N LYS A 252 -9.93 -30.28 10.53
CA LYS A 252 -8.84 -30.82 9.69
C LYS A 252 -9.18 -32.19 9.10
N GLU A 253 -9.88 -33.05 9.83
CA GLU A 253 -10.22 -34.39 9.36
C GLU A 253 -11.21 -34.35 8.20
N ASN A 254 -12.25 -33.54 8.31
CA ASN A 254 -13.24 -33.36 7.25
C ASN A 254 -12.62 -32.70 6.01
N ILE A 255 -11.81 -31.65 6.20
CA ILE A 255 -11.08 -31.02 5.09
C ILE A 255 -10.12 -32.01 4.41
N LYS A 256 -9.40 -32.84 5.19
CA LYS A 256 -8.55 -33.90 4.64
C LYS A 256 -9.35 -34.87 3.79
N LYS A 257 -10.52 -35.32 4.28
CA LYS A 257 -11.42 -36.22 3.56
C LYS A 257 -11.91 -35.58 2.25
N ILE A 258 -12.50 -34.36 2.33
CA ILE A 258 -13.00 -33.65 1.15
C ILE A 258 -11.87 -33.44 0.13
N SER A 259 -10.70 -33.00 0.60
CA SER A 259 -9.54 -32.73 -0.26
C SER A 259 -9.00 -33.95 -0.97
N SER A 260 -9.10 -35.14 -0.36
CA SER A 260 -8.66 -36.41 -0.98
C SER A 260 -9.60 -36.90 -2.09
N GLU A 261 -10.86 -36.44 -2.10
CA GLU A 261 -11.87 -36.81 -3.10
C GLU A 261 -11.87 -35.89 -4.35
N ILE A 262 -11.21 -34.73 -4.25
CA ILE A 262 -11.19 -33.74 -5.32
C ILE A 262 -10.14 -34.11 -6.36
N GLN A 263 -10.57 -34.28 -7.62
CA GLN A 263 -9.67 -34.46 -8.74
C GLN A 263 -9.20 -33.10 -9.26
N ILE A 264 -7.89 -32.93 -9.35
CA ILE A 264 -7.25 -31.73 -9.86
C ILE A 264 -6.78 -32.00 -11.28
N PRO A 265 -7.02 -31.06 -12.23
CA PRO A 265 -6.55 -31.21 -13.61
C PRO A 265 -5.03 -31.39 -13.67
N GLU A 266 -4.58 -32.19 -14.62
CA GLU A 266 -3.14 -32.34 -14.88
C GLU A 266 -2.55 -31.08 -15.50
N PHE A 267 -1.23 -30.93 -15.36
CA PHE A 267 -0.50 -29.81 -15.95
C PHE A 267 -0.56 -29.84 -17.47
N VAL A 268 -0.96 -28.73 -18.04
CA VAL A 268 -0.92 -28.48 -19.49
C VAL A 268 0.10 -27.38 -19.75
N LYS A 269 1.16 -27.71 -20.50
CA LYS A 269 2.19 -26.74 -20.89
C LYS A 269 1.62 -25.60 -21.72
N LYS A 270 2.04 -24.38 -21.43
CA LYS A 270 1.63 -23.18 -22.14
C LYS A 270 2.84 -22.51 -22.78
N ASN A 271 2.63 -21.85 -23.92
CA ASN A 271 3.61 -20.95 -24.53
C ASN A 271 3.45 -19.58 -23.90
N GLU A 272 3.96 -19.39 -22.68
CA GLU A 272 3.94 -18.12 -21.97
C GLU A 272 5.34 -17.64 -21.63
N MET A 273 5.55 -16.34 -21.66
CA MET A 273 6.81 -15.73 -21.25
C MET A 273 6.92 -15.74 -19.73
N ILE A 274 8.08 -16.12 -19.22
CA ILE A 274 8.41 -16.03 -17.81
C ILE A 274 9.46 -14.94 -17.65
N ASP A 275 9.09 -13.86 -16.94
CA ASP A 275 10.00 -12.78 -16.59
C ASP A 275 11.20 -13.35 -15.80
N THR A 276 12.39 -13.24 -16.38
CA THR A 276 13.65 -13.71 -15.79
C THR A 276 14.43 -12.58 -15.12
N GLY A 277 14.06 -11.34 -15.38
CA GLY A 277 14.83 -10.16 -14.99
C GLY A 277 16.12 -9.95 -15.82
N ASP A 278 16.29 -10.72 -16.88
CA ASP A 278 17.40 -10.63 -17.82
C ASP A 278 16.89 -10.15 -19.17
N GLU A 279 17.17 -8.89 -19.51
CA GLU A 279 16.62 -8.26 -20.71
C GLU A 279 16.98 -9.00 -22.01
N GLU A 280 18.15 -9.66 -22.08
CA GLU A 280 18.56 -10.38 -23.29
C GLU A 280 17.75 -11.68 -23.46
N ILE A 281 17.51 -12.40 -22.36
CA ILE A 281 16.69 -13.62 -22.35
C ILE A 281 15.23 -13.27 -22.63
N ASP A 282 14.69 -12.27 -21.93
CA ASP A 282 13.30 -11.84 -22.05
C ASP A 282 12.99 -11.30 -23.46
N LYS A 283 13.91 -10.55 -24.08
CA LYS A 283 13.77 -10.11 -25.47
C LYS A 283 13.73 -11.26 -26.46
N LYS A 284 14.59 -12.30 -26.28
CA LYS A 284 14.60 -13.48 -27.15
C LYS A 284 13.32 -14.31 -27.03
N GLU A 285 12.83 -14.53 -25.79
CA GLU A 285 11.56 -15.23 -25.60
C GLU A 285 10.42 -14.46 -26.26
N LYS A 286 10.38 -13.13 -26.11
CA LYS A 286 9.38 -12.28 -26.75
C LYS A 286 9.41 -12.40 -28.27
N ILE A 287 10.60 -12.41 -28.89
CA ILE A 287 10.75 -12.61 -30.35
C ILE A 287 10.30 -14.02 -30.75
N ASN A 288 10.68 -15.05 -29.99
CA ASN A 288 10.28 -16.44 -30.26
C ASN A 288 8.77 -16.66 -30.17
N LEU A 289 8.11 -15.98 -29.21
CA LEU A 289 6.65 -16.00 -29.07
C LEU A 289 5.99 -15.21 -30.21
N GLN A 290 6.48 -14.03 -30.55
CA GLN A 290 5.98 -13.24 -31.68
C GLN A 290 6.11 -13.98 -33.01
N ASN A 291 7.21 -14.69 -33.26
CA ASN A 291 7.37 -15.52 -34.45
C ASN A 291 6.44 -16.74 -34.49
N LYS A 292 6.03 -17.27 -33.31
CA LYS A 292 4.99 -18.31 -33.20
C LYS A 292 3.57 -17.73 -33.25
N GLU A 293 3.38 -16.45 -32.91
CA GLU A 293 2.09 -15.76 -33.02
C GLU A 293 1.73 -15.33 -34.45
N ILE A 294 2.71 -15.30 -35.37
CA ILE A 294 2.43 -15.08 -36.81
C ILE A 294 1.63 -16.25 -37.40
N ASP A 295 1.66 -17.43 -36.77
CA ASP A 295 0.73 -18.53 -37.08
C ASP A 295 -0.69 -18.35 -36.50
N ASN A 296 -0.96 -17.24 -35.81
CA ASN A 296 -2.21 -16.96 -35.10
C ASN A 296 -3.18 -16.07 -35.90
N ILE A 297 -3.65 -16.56 -37.03
CA ILE A 297 -4.99 -16.18 -37.61
C ILE A 297 -6.11 -16.44 -36.56
N ASN A 298 -5.83 -17.19 -35.50
CA ASN A 298 -6.68 -17.52 -34.35
C ASN A 298 -6.89 -16.40 -33.31
N ASN A 299 -6.16 -15.28 -33.34
CA ASN A 299 -6.20 -14.32 -32.23
C ASN A 299 -7.47 -13.46 -32.23
N GLU A 300 -7.96 -13.04 -33.39
CA GLU A 300 -9.22 -12.29 -33.51
C GLU A 300 -10.44 -13.17 -33.18
N GLU A 301 -10.45 -14.42 -33.61
CA GLU A 301 -11.53 -15.36 -33.34
C GLU A 301 -11.61 -15.72 -31.87
N ASN A 302 -10.46 -15.93 -31.21
CA ASN A 302 -10.37 -16.19 -29.77
C ASN A 302 -10.80 -14.96 -28.96
N GLN A 303 -10.44 -13.74 -29.35
CA GLN A 303 -10.91 -12.51 -28.72
C GLN A 303 -12.43 -12.30 -28.88
N LYS A 304 -12.97 -12.63 -30.04
CA LYS A 304 -14.44 -12.58 -30.28
C LYS A 304 -15.17 -13.62 -29.42
N LYS A 305 -14.67 -14.87 -29.36
CA LYS A 305 -15.21 -15.92 -28.47
C LYS A 305 -15.16 -15.49 -27.00
N ALA A 306 -14.03 -14.94 -26.54
CA ALA A 306 -13.88 -14.43 -25.19
C ALA A 306 -14.85 -13.27 -24.89
N GLN A 307 -15.11 -12.38 -25.85
CA GLN A 307 -16.08 -11.30 -25.67
C GLN A 307 -17.51 -11.83 -25.54
N ILE A 308 -17.92 -12.80 -26.38
CA ILE A 308 -19.25 -13.44 -26.28
C ILE A 308 -19.43 -14.13 -24.92
N GLU A 309 -18.40 -14.86 -24.47
CA GLU A 309 -18.43 -15.54 -23.17
C GLU A 309 -18.48 -14.53 -22.00
N LEU A 310 -17.73 -13.42 -22.10
CA LEU A 310 -17.78 -12.33 -21.14
C LEU A 310 -19.18 -11.69 -21.06
N ASP A 311 -19.81 -11.42 -22.21
CA ASP A 311 -21.14 -10.83 -22.25
C ASP A 311 -22.20 -11.78 -21.66
N ASN A 312 -22.06 -13.10 -21.88
CA ASN A 312 -22.94 -14.09 -21.26
C ASN A 312 -22.74 -14.16 -19.74
N LEU A 313 -21.49 -14.12 -19.29
CA LEU A 313 -21.16 -14.12 -17.87
C LEU A 313 -21.67 -12.85 -17.16
N ILE A 314 -21.60 -11.70 -17.82
CA ILE A 314 -22.17 -10.45 -17.32
C ILE A 314 -23.70 -10.58 -17.15
N LYS A 315 -24.41 -11.15 -18.15
CA LYS A 315 -25.86 -11.37 -18.05
C LYS A 315 -26.23 -12.31 -16.88
N GLU A 316 -25.41 -13.36 -16.66
CA GLU A 316 -25.58 -14.25 -15.50
C GLU A 316 -25.43 -13.49 -14.19
N LEU A 317 -24.38 -12.68 -14.05
CA LEU A 317 -24.12 -11.86 -12.86
C LEU A 317 -25.18 -10.74 -12.69
N ASP A 318 -25.71 -10.18 -13.78
CA ASP A 318 -26.82 -9.21 -13.75
C ASP A 318 -28.09 -9.84 -13.13
N SER A 319 -28.34 -11.14 -13.35
CA SER A 319 -29.52 -11.87 -12.86
C SER A 319 -29.50 -12.19 -11.37
N ILE A 320 -28.34 -12.07 -10.69
CA ILE A 320 -28.20 -12.35 -9.27
C ILE A 320 -28.92 -11.27 -8.44
N GLN A 321 -29.81 -11.69 -7.55
CA GLN A 321 -30.51 -10.77 -6.62
C GLN A 321 -29.57 -10.37 -5.47
N LYS A 322 -28.82 -9.29 -5.68
CA LYS A 322 -27.74 -8.84 -4.81
C LYS A 322 -28.26 -8.38 -3.44
N GLU A 323 -29.49 -7.87 -3.38
CA GLU A 323 -30.16 -7.35 -2.18
C GLU A 323 -30.41 -8.44 -1.12
N LYS A 324 -30.34 -9.71 -1.50
CA LYS A 324 -30.45 -10.84 -0.56
C LYS A 324 -29.20 -11.05 0.30
N TYR A 325 -28.07 -10.43 -0.08
CA TYR A 325 -26.79 -10.64 0.55
C TYR A 325 -26.33 -9.34 1.23
N ASN A 326 -25.91 -9.46 2.49
CA ASN A 326 -25.42 -8.30 3.24
C ASN A 326 -23.93 -8.09 2.97
N PRO A 327 -23.53 -7.02 2.24
CA PRO A 327 -22.13 -6.74 1.96
C PRO A 327 -21.29 -6.42 3.20
N GLU A 328 -21.92 -6.00 4.31
CA GLU A 328 -21.21 -5.71 5.57
C GLU A 328 -20.68 -6.99 6.26
N LYS A 329 -21.15 -8.17 5.86
CA LYS A 329 -20.60 -9.45 6.33
C LYS A 329 -19.33 -9.85 5.58
N ILE A 330 -19.07 -9.23 4.41
CA ILE A 330 -17.87 -9.49 3.59
C ILE A 330 -16.80 -8.51 4.02
N ASN A 331 -15.76 -9.00 4.68
CA ASN A 331 -14.71 -8.18 5.26
C ASN A 331 -13.35 -8.58 4.67
N PRO A 332 -12.78 -7.78 3.75
CA PRO A 332 -11.41 -7.99 3.30
C PRO A 332 -10.44 -8.02 4.47
N GLU A 333 -9.50 -8.97 4.47
CA GLU A 333 -8.54 -9.17 5.56
C GLU A 333 -7.34 -8.24 5.39
N GLU A 334 -7.16 -7.27 6.27
CA GLU A 334 -5.91 -6.52 6.37
C GLU A 334 -4.92 -7.35 7.20
N PHE A 335 -3.69 -7.52 6.69
CA PHE A 335 -2.68 -8.34 7.38
C PHE A 335 -2.35 -7.77 8.77
N GLU A 336 -2.65 -8.56 9.81
CA GLU A 336 -2.31 -8.26 11.19
C GLU A 336 -1.37 -9.31 11.77
N LYS A 337 -0.19 -8.87 12.22
CA LYS A 337 0.90 -9.73 12.69
C LYS A 337 0.82 -10.10 14.17
N ASP A 338 0.13 -9.30 14.97
CA ASP A 338 0.17 -9.39 16.43
C ASP A 338 -1.02 -10.15 17.05
N HIS A 339 -1.99 -10.53 16.20
CA HIS A 339 -3.13 -11.35 16.60
C HIS A 339 -2.90 -12.81 16.19
N ASP A 340 -2.47 -13.65 17.14
CA ASP A 340 -2.05 -15.02 16.84
C ASP A 340 -3.19 -15.97 16.41
N GLU A 341 -4.45 -15.67 16.74
CA GLU A 341 -5.61 -16.52 16.43
C GLU A 341 -6.26 -16.20 15.06
N ASN A 342 -5.89 -15.10 14.41
CA ASN A 342 -6.50 -14.70 13.14
C ASN A 342 -6.08 -15.58 11.94
N GLY A 343 -5.06 -16.41 12.07
CA GLY A 343 -4.56 -17.31 11.02
C GLY A 343 -3.72 -16.65 9.94
N HIS A 344 -3.56 -15.32 9.93
CA HIS A 344 -2.83 -14.58 8.90
C HIS A 344 -1.37 -15.04 8.78
N LEU A 345 -0.67 -15.02 9.93
CA LEU A 345 0.72 -15.42 9.99
C LEU A 345 0.91 -16.90 9.65
N ASP A 346 -0.03 -17.77 10.06
CA ASP A 346 0.05 -19.20 9.79
C ASP A 346 -0.08 -19.52 8.30
N PHE A 347 -0.99 -18.83 7.60
CA PHE A 347 -1.10 -18.94 6.15
C PHE A 347 0.20 -18.51 5.45
N ILE A 348 0.74 -17.33 5.83
CA ILE A 348 1.99 -16.82 5.23
C ILE A 348 3.15 -17.77 5.52
N HIS A 349 3.24 -18.30 6.74
CA HIS A 349 4.29 -19.22 7.14
C HIS A 349 4.25 -20.53 6.35
N THR A 350 3.09 -21.18 6.30
CA THR A 350 2.94 -22.45 5.59
C THR A 350 3.19 -22.30 4.09
N GLY A 351 2.70 -21.21 3.49
CA GLY A 351 2.98 -20.88 2.09
C GLY A 351 4.47 -20.60 1.81
N ALA A 352 5.14 -19.89 2.72
CA ALA A 352 6.57 -19.62 2.63
C ALA A 352 7.42 -20.91 2.74
N LEU A 353 7.05 -21.84 3.63
CA LEU A 353 7.71 -23.13 3.78
C LEU A 353 7.55 -23.99 2.52
N LEU A 354 6.34 -24.11 1.98
CA LEU A 354 6.09 -24.84 0.73
C LEU A 354 6.91 -24.26 -0.43
N ARG A 355 6.96 -22.93 -0.53
CA ARG A 355 7.78 -22.28 -1.55
C ARG A 355 9.27 -22.48 -1.33
N ALA A 356 9.74 -22.44 -0.08
CA ALA A 356 11.12 -22.75 0.26
C ALA A 356 11.51 -24.18 -0.15
N ARG A 357 10.61 -25.16 0.05
CA ARG A 357 10.78 -26.54 -0.41
C ARG A 357 10.86 -26.65 -1.92
N ASN A 358 10.04 -25.91 -2.68
CA ASN A 358 10.16 -25.88 -4.14
C ASN A 358 11.59 -25.55 -4.60
N TYR A 359 12.27 -24.59 -3.94
CA TYR A 359 13.58 -24.07 -4.36
C TYR A 359 14.75 -24.52 -3.49
N LYS A 360 14.53 -25.48 -2.58
CA LYS A 360 15.56 -25.97 -1.63
C LYS A 360 16.21 -24.83 -0.84
N ILE A 361 15.40 -23.90 -0.39
CA ILE A 361 15.79 -22.79 0.49
C ILE A 361 15.64 -23.27 1.93
N ASN A 362 16.57 -22.86 2.81
CA ASN A 362 16.48 -23.19 4.23
C ASN A 362 15.18 -22.68 4.84
N GLU A 363 14.50 -23.57 5.54
CA GLU A 363 13.27 -23.27 6.27
C GLU A 363 13.61 -22.59 7.61
N TYR A 364 12.71 -21.72 8.06
CA TYR A 364 12.80 -21.05 9.34
C TYR A 364 11.46 -21.17 10.07
N ASP A 365 11.47 -20.85 11.35
CA ASP A 365 10.30 -20.96 12.22
C ASP A 365 9.26 -19.82 11.97
N ARG A 366 8.12 -19.94 12.63
CA ARG A 366 7.01 -18.98 12.56
C ARG A 366 7.43 -17.59 13.06
N ASN A 367 8.33 -17.52 14.06
CA ASN A 367 8.80 -16.24 14.59
C ASN A 367 9.64 -15.49 13.54
N LYS A 368 10.48 -16.20 12.80
CA LYS A 368 11.22 -15.59 11.68
C LYS A 368 10.31 -15.13 10.57
N THR A 369 9.24 -15.86 10.28
CA THR A 369 8.21 -15.42 9.34
C THR A 369 7.51 -14.15 9.84
N LYS A 370 7.14 -14.10 11.12
CA LYS A 370 6.53 -12.90 11.75
C LYS A 370 7.46 -11.69 11.64
N GLU A 371 8.75 -11.89 11.90
CA GLU A 371 9.77 -10.84 11.77
C GLU A 371 9.82 -10.27 10.36
N ILE A 372 9.86 -11.14 9.33
CA ILE A 372 9.95 -10.74 7.93
C ILE A 372 8.63 -10.12 7.45
N ALA A 373 7.51 -10.84 7.58
CA ALA A 373 6.20 -10.42 7.10
C ALA A 373 5.72 -9.11 7.77
N GLY A 374 6.01 -8.97 9.06
CA GLY A 374 5.70 -7.77 9.84
C GLY A 374 6.73 -6.65 9.70
N LYS A 375 7.81 -6.87 8.91
CA LYS A 375 8.96 -5.95 8.81
C LYS A 375 9.53 -5.57 10.18
N ILE A 376 9.46 -6.50 11.14
CA ILE A 376 9.86 -6.28 12.52
C ILE A 376 11.39 -6.29 12.60
N LEU A 377 11.94 -5.21 13.15
CA LEU A 377 13.33 -5.13 13.51
C LEU A 377 13.43 -5.28 15.03
N PRO A 378 13.79 -6.48 15.53
CA PRO A 378 13.88 -6.72 16.98
C PRO A 378 14.73 -5.64 17.63
N THR A 379 14.16 -4.97 18.64
CA THR A 379 14.84 -3.92 19.37
C THR A 379 15.24 -4.44 20.73
N VAL A 380 16.49 -4.15 21.11
CA VAL A 380 16.99 -4.51 22.45
C VAL A 380 16.29 -3.63 23.50
N LEU A 381 15.85 -4.24 24.58
CA LEU A 381 15.12 -3.56 25.66
C LEU A 381 15.83 -2.29 26.17
N THR A 382 17.15 -2.35 26.31
CA THR A 382 17.96 -1.21 26.71
C THR A 382 17.93 -0.06 25.72
N THR A 383 17.77 -0.35 24.41
CA THR A 383 17.61 0.69 23.39
C THR A 383 16.29 1.42 23.58
N THR A 384 15.21 0.68 23.86
CA THR A 384 13.89 1.25 24.12
C THR A 384 13.89 2.13 25.38
N ALA A 385 14.48 1.63 26.47
CA ALA A 385 14.62 2.41 27.71
C ALA A 385 15.44 3.71 27.51
N SER A 386 16.53 3.62 26.75
CA SER A 386 17.37 4.80 26.46
C SER A 386 16.63 5.86 25.67
N ILE A 387 15.85 5.46 24.66
CA ILE A 387 15.11 6.43 23.83
C ILE A 387 13.94 7.05 24.59
N ALA A 388 13.27 6.29 25.46
CA ALA A 388 12.23 6.81 26.34
C ALA A 388 12.78 7.89 27.27
N GLY A 389 13.95 7.63 27.85
CA GLY A 389 14.65 8.63 28.68
C GLY A 389 15.03 9.90 27.93
N LEU A 390 15.55 9.77 26.69
CA LEU A 390 15.86 10.93 25.85
C LEU A 390 14.61 11.73 25.48
N ALA A 391 13.51 11.07 25.15
CA ALA A 391 12.24 11.73 24.86
C ALA A 391 11.74 12.52 26.07
N SER A 392 11.79 11.93 27.26
CA SER A 392 11.42 12.60 28.53
C SER A 392 12.26 13.84 28.78
N MET A 393 13.58 13.76 28.58
CA MET A 393 14.47 14.92 28.74
C MET A 393 14.10 16.06 27.79
N GLN A 394 13.80 15.74 26.52
CA GLN A 394 13.37 16.75 25.52
C GLN A 394 12.00 17.34 25.89
N LEU A 395 11.09 16.51 26.45
CA LEU A 395 9.81 16.99 26.95
C LEU A 395 9.98 18.02 28.07
N TYR A 396 10.87 17.75 29.06
CA TYR A 396 11.17 18.75 30.11
C TYR A 396 11.73 20.04 29.53
N THR A 397 12.53 19.98 28.48
CA THR A 397 13.01 21.18 27.78
C THR A 397 11.86 21.90 27.08
N LEU A 398 10.96 21.17 26.44
CA LEU A 398 9.81 21.75 25.72
C LEU A 398 8.84 22.49 26.64
N LEU A 399 8.66 22.01 27.86
CA LEU A 399 7.86 22.69 28.90
C LEU A 399 8.45 24.03 29.37
N GLN A 400 9.74 24.27 29.11
CA GLN A 400 10.44 25.48 29.56
C GLN A 400 10.66 26.48 28.42
N THR A 401 10.87 26.01 27.20
CA THR A 401 11.20 26.87 26.05
C THR A 401 10.87 26.19 24.74
N SER A 402 10.64 26.98 23.70
CA SER A 402 10.54 26.54 22.31
C SER A 402 11.77 26.90 21.46
N GLU A 403 12.77 27.59 22.05
CA GLU A 403 13.96 28.00 21.31
C GLU A 403 14.82 26.80 20.90
N ARG A 404 15.05 26.63 19.61
CA ARG A 404 15.78 25.52 18.98
C ARG A 404 17.15 25.22 19.63
N LYS A 405 17.90 26.25 20.03
CA LYS A 405 19.28 26.11 20.61
C LYS A 405 19.35 25.23 21.85
N TYR A 406 18.24 25.07 22.60
CA TYR A 406 18.20 24.27 23.83
C TYR A 406 17.89 22.80 23.58
N PHE A 407 17.42 22.45 22.37
CA PHE A 407 17.06 21.07 22.02
C PHE A 407 18.22 20.29 21.42
N ARG A 408 18.16 18.97 21.57
CA ARG A 408 19.13 18.07 20.95
C ARG A 408 18.41 16.88 20.32
N ASN A 409 18.67 16.65 19.05
CA ASN A 409 18.36 15.37 18.45
C ASN A 409 19.35 14.34 18.97
N GLY A 410 18.85 13.18 19.43
CA GLY A 410 19.69 12.11 19.94
C GLY A 410 19.81 10.97 18.95
N TYR A 411 21.03 10.46 18.77
CA TYR A 411 21.27 9.19 18.09
C TYR A 411 22.16 8.31 18.97
N ILE A 412 21.68 7.09 19.22
CA ILE A 412 22.37 6.10 20.05
C ILE A 412 22.69 4.86 19.24
N LYS A 413 23.89 4.30 19.40
CA LYS A 413 24.28 3.00 18.87
C LYS A 413 25.02 2.24 19.97
N LEU A 414 24.33 1.31 20.64
CA LEU A 414 24.83 0.66 21.87
C LEU A 414 26.06 -0.21 21.63
N ASN A 415 26.19 -0.95 20.55
CA ASN A 415 27.31 -1.85 20.29
C ASN A 415 28.66 -1.14 20.03
N SER A 416 28.63 0.16 19.82
CA SER A 416 29.86 0.96 19.60
C SER A 416 29.95 2.13 20.54
N ASN A 417 29.17 2.15 21.63
CA ASN A 417 29.08 3.22 22.61
C ASN A 417 29.02 4.61 21.96
N ARG A 418 28.31 4.72 20.84
CA ARG A 418 28.21 5.98 20.10
C ARG A 418 26.91 6.69 20.49
N TYR A 419 27.10 7.86 21.11
CA TYR A 419 26.05 8.78 21.52
C TYR A 419 26.29 10.11 20.81
N ILE A 420 25.40 10.51 19.93
CA ILE A 420 25.50 11.74 19.14
C ILE A 420 24.32 12.62 19.49
N PHE A 421 24.61 13.83 19.94
CA PHE A 421 23.61 14.86 20.19
C PHE A 421 23.90 16.05 19.28
N SER A 422 22.91 16.48 18.54
CA SER A 422 23.01 17.60 17.60
C SER A 422 21.86 18.56 17.77
N GLU A 423 22.11 19.84 17.59
CA GLU A 423 21.04 20.82 17.51
C GLU A 423 20.09 20.47 16.33
N PRO A 424 18.77 20.58 16.50
CA PRO A 424 17.84 20.43 15.40
C PRO A 424 18.13 21.44 14.29
N SER A 425 18.07 21.01 13.03
CA SER A 425 18.25 21.92 11.89
C SER A 425 17.05 22.86 11.74
N PRO A 426 17.26 24.12 11.28
CA PRO A 426 16.17 25.03 10.98
C PRO A 426 15.35 24.53 9.79
N PRO A 427 14.11 25.03 9.61
CA PRO A 427 13.29 24.70 8.46
C PRO A 427 13.98 25.00 7.13
N ILE A 428 13.81 24.12 6.16
CA ILE A 428 14.30 24.36 4.80
C ILE A 428 13.41 25.42 4.15
N LYS A 429 14.00 26.50 3.74
CA LYS A 429 13.31 27.55 3.00
C LYS A 429 13.33 27.27 1.50
N ASN A 430 12.17 27.31 0.87
CA ASN A 430 12.05 27.16 -0.57
C ASN A 430 12.64 28.37 -1.28
N ILE A 431 13.58 28.12 -2.18
CA ILE A 431 14.28 29.14 -2.96
C ILE A 431 14.05 28.85 -4.44
N ASP A 432 13.79 29.91 -5.21
CA ASP A 432 13.59 29.84 -6.67
C ASP A 432 14.69 29.04 -7.37
N LYS A 433 14.30 28.18 -8.29
CA LYS A 433 15.22 27.29 -9.02
C LYS A 433 15.18 27.57 -10.50
N VAL A 434 16.35 27.80 -11.10
CA VAL A 434 16.50 27.94 -12.55
C VAL A 434 16.11 26.64 -13.27
N PHE A 435 16.38 25.51 -12.66
CA PHE A 435 15.97 24.18 -13.15
C PHE A 435 15.76 23.20 -12.01
N ASP A 436 14.62 22.52 -12.00
CA ASP A 436 14.32 21.42 -11.09
C ASP A 436 14.22 20.10 -11.87
N LYS A 437 14.97 19.09 -11.42
CA LYS A 437 15.04 17.79 -12.11
C LYS A 437 13.74 16.98 -12.04
N SER A 438 12.91 17.21 -11.04
CA SER A 438 11.65 16.46 -10.84
C SER A 438 10.55 16.96 -11.77
N LEU A 439 10.45 18.28 -11.94
CA LEU A 439 9.48 18.92 -12.81
C LEU A 439 9.99 19.21 -14.23
N LEU A 440 11.30 19.06 -14.46
CA LEU A 440 11.98 19.41 -15.72
C LEU A 440 11.73 20.87 -16.17
N LYS A 441 11.49 21.77 -15.20
CA LYS A 441 11.16 23.18 -15.39
C LYS A 441 11.88 24.06 -14.37
N SER A 442 11.88 25.37 -14.62
CA SER A 442 12.21 26.37 -13.59
C SER A 442 11.06 26.48 -12.59
N ILE A 443 11.38 26.78 -11.34
CA ILE A 443 10.37 26.92 -10.26
C ILE A 443 10.52 28.30 -9.61
N LYS A 444 9.39 28.97 -9.44
CA LYS A 444 9.24 30.15 -8.60
C LYS A 444 8.38 29.81 -7.38
N TYR A 445 8.89 30.09 -6.19
CA TYR A 445 8.17 29.91 -4.94
C TYR A 445 7.50 31.22 -4.50
N ILE A 446 6.19 31.19 -4.25
CA ILE A 446 5.41 32.33 -3.81
C ILE A 446 4.64 32.00 -2.52
N PRO A 447 4.81 32.78 -1.43
CA PRO A 447 5.81 33.84 -1.25
C PRO A 447 7.24 33.30 -1.23
N GLU A 448 8.22 34.16 -1.39
CA GLU A 448 9.62 33.72 -1.31
C GLU A 448 9.97 33.16 0.07
N LYS A 449 10.83 32.10 0.09
CA LYS A 449 11.42 31.52 1.29
C LYS A 449 10.40 30.90 2.27
N TRP A 450 9.20 30.52 1.81
CA TRP A 450 8.31 29.73 2.63
C TRP A 450 8.87 28.33 2.93
N CYS A 451 8.40 27.68 3.97
CA CYS A 451 8.83 26.35 4.38
C CYS A 451 7.63 25.43 4.65
N SER A 452 7.86 24.17 4.92
CA SER A 452 6.80 23.17 5.16
C SER A 452 5.84 23.51 6.30
N TRP A 453 6.18 24.47 7.16
CA TRP A 453 5.33 24.98 8.23
C TRP A 453 4.35 26.06 7.78
N ASP A 454 4.54 26.62 6.61
CA ASP A 454 3.73 27.75 6.16
C ASP A 454 2.45 27.23 5.49
N ILE A 455 1.31 27.69 6.00
CA ILE A 455 -0.03 27.38 5.51
C ILE A 455 -0.79 28.70 5.40
N PHE A 456 -1.45 28.93 4.26
CA PHE A 456 -2.31 30.09 4.09
C PHE A 456 -3.68 29.87 4.71
N ASN A 457 -4.09 30.73 5.62
CA ASN A 457 -5.42 30.70 6.20
C ASN A 457 -6.42 31.47 5.33
N LEU A 458 -7.54 30.84 5.04
CA LEU A 458 -8.66 31.43 4.32
C LEU A 458 -9.90 31.40 5.19
N ASN A 459 -10.65 32.52 5.18
CA ASN A 459 -11.90 32.64 5.92
C ASN A 459 -13.03 31.83 5.23
N HIS A 460 -14.05 31.49 6.01
CA HIS A 460 -15.26 30.83 5.52
C HIS A 460 -16.02 31.63 4.47
N SER A 461 -16.91 30.97 3.75
CA SER A 461 -17.82 31.59 2.76
C SER A 461 -17.14 32.20 1.52
N MET A 462 -15.91 31.77 1.18
CA MET A 462 -15.21 32.23 -0.03
C MET A 462 -15.63 31.39 -1.23
N SER A 463 -16.00 32.04 -2.36
CA SER A 463 -16.22 31.34 -3.62
C SER A 463 -14.92 31.07 -4.38
N LEU A 464 -14.95 30.14 -5.32
CA LEU A 464 -13.81 29.85 -6.21
C LEU A 464 -13.38 31.12 -6.98
N ASN A 465 -14.33 31.95 -7.40
CA ASN A 465 -14.04 33.21 -8.09
C ASN A 465 -13.34 34.20 -7.19
N GLN A 466 -13.83 34.37 -5.95
CA GLN A 466 -13.20 35.24 -4.95
C GLN A 466 -11.79 34.80 -4.62
N PHE A 467 -11.57 33.48 -4.51
CA PHE A 467 -10.23 32.92 -4.29
C PHE A 467 -9.28 33.20 -5.47
N ARG A 468 -9.77 33.04 -6.70
CA ARG A 468 -9.02 33.38 -7.91
C ARG A 468 -8.65 34.87 -7.98
N GLU A 469 -9.61 35.73 -7.70
CA GLU A 469 -9.36 37.18 -7.67
C GLU A 469 -8.36 37.59 -6.58
N LYS A 470 -8.44 36.95 -5.41
CA LYS A 470 -7.48 37.16 -4.32
C LYS A 470 -6.06 36.84 -4.76
N LEU A 471 -5.83 35.67 -5.37
CA LEU A 471 -4.51 35.27 -5.88
C LEU A 471 -3.99 36.21 -6.96
N LYS A 472 -4.87 36.68 -7.85
CA LYS A 472 -4.51 37.64 -8.88
C LYS A 472 -4.14 39.00 -8.29
N LYS A 473 -4.91 39.46 -7.29
CA LYS A 473 -4.68 40.77 -6.64
C LYS A 473 -3.45 40.80 -5.75
N GLU A 474 -3.23 39.73 -4.94
CA GLU A 474 -2.16 39.70 -3.95
C GLU A 474 -0.82 39.29 -4.54
N TYR A 475 -0.83 38.37 -5.50
CA TYR A 475 0.41 37.72 -6.02
C TYR A 475 0.60 37.88 -7.51
N ASN A 476 -0.36 38.47 -8.23
CA ASN A 476 -0.36 38.62 -9.70
C ASN A 476 -0.18 37.26 -10.43
N ILE A 477 -0.86 36.23 -9.96
CA ILE A 477 -0.84 34.86 -10.50
C ILE A 477 -2.25 34.41 -10.88
N GLU A 478 -2.33 33.49 -11.84
CA GLU A 478 -3.59 32.91 -12.27
C GLU A 478 -3.73 31.49 -11.77
N LEU A 479 -4.86 31.22 -11.10
CA LEU A 479 -5.24 29.88 -10.66
C LEU A 479 -5.64 29.03 -11.87
N ASP A 480 -5.08 27.85 -11.97
CA ASP A 480 -5.42 26.83 -12.97
C ASP A 480 -6.46 25.86 -12.40
N ASP A 481 -6.10 25.13 -11.33
CA ASP A 481 -6.96 24.15 -10.66
C ASP A 481 -6.73 24.15 -9.15
N ILE A 482 -7.55 23.36 -8.43
CA ILE A 482 -7.39 23.08 -7.00
C ILE A 482 -7.28 21.58 -6.80
N ILE A 483 -6.37 21.12 -5.93
CA ILE A 483 -6.27 19.73 -5.51
C ILE A 483 -6.78 19.60 -4.08
N PHE A 484 -7.85 18.80 -3.91
CA PHE A 484 -8.34 18.38 -2.61
C PHE A 484 -7.81 17.01 -2.22
N ASP A 485 -7.51 16.82 -0.95
CA ASP A 485 -7.11 15.53 -0.36
C ASP A 485 -6.02 14.78 -1.18
N GLU A 486 -5.05 15.51 -1.73
CA GLU A 486 -3.92 15.03 -2.55
C GLU A 486 -4.28 14.33 -3.87
N ASN A 487 -5.55 13.95 -4.08
CA ASN A 487 -5.96 13.09 -5.20
C ASN A 487 -7.11 13.63 -6.05
N TYR A 488 -7.87 14.60 -5.56
CA TYR A 488 -9.06 15.08 -6.25
C TYR A 488 -8.83 16.44 -6.90
N ILE A 489 -8.69 16.45 -8.22
CA ILE A 489 -8.49 17.68 -8.99
C ILE A 489 -9.85 18.32 -9.28
N CYS A 490 -10.00 19.57 -8.83
CA CYS A 490 -11.12 20.43 -9.14
C CYS A 490 -10.80 21.26 -10.38
N ASP A 491 -11.23 20.80 -11.55
CA ASP A 491 -11.10 21.53 -12.82
C ASP A 491 -12.04 22.76 -12.79
N ILE A 492 -11.45 23.92 -12.52
CA ILE A 492 -12.19 25.19 -12.38
C ILE A 492 -12.90 25.61 -13.68
N THR A 493 -12.48 25.08 -14.81
CA THR A 493 -13.10 25.38 -16.10
C THR A 493 -14.45 24.67 -16.27
N LYS A 494 -14.67 23.56 -15.58
CA LYS A 494 -15.86 22.70 -15.66
C LYS A 494 -16.86 22.92 -14.51
N ILE A 495 -16.47 23.64 -13.47
CA ILE A 495 -17.29 23.90 -12.28
C ILE A 495 -17.81 25.33 -12.27
N ASN A 496 -18.98 25.54 -11.70
CA ASN A 496 -19.53 26.87 -11.48
C ASN A 496 -18.62 27.67 -10.51
N LYS A 497 -18.05 28.75 -10.99
CA LYS A 497 -17.06 29.57 -10.27
C LYS A 497 -17.65 30.35 -9.08
N GLU A 498 -18.95 30.47 -9.00
CA GLU A 498 -19.65 31.12 -7.88
C GLU A 498 -19.90 30.15 -6.72
N LEU A 499 -19.62 28.84 -6.90
CA LEU A 499 -19.68 27.88 -5.80
C LEU A 499 -18.67 28.26 -4.72
N LYS A 500 -19.04 28.03 -3.48
CA LYS A 500 -18.12 28.07 -2.35
C LYS A 500 -17.12 26.94 -2.41
N ILE A 501 -15.96 27.11 -1.80
CA ILE A 501 -14.88 26.09 -1.80
C ILE A 501 -15.38 24.78 -1.19
N GLU A 502 -16.18 24.82 -0.12
CA GLU A 502 -16.78 23.63 0.48
C GLU A 502 -17.76 22.91 -0.45
N GLU A 503 -18.56 23.63 -1.22
CA GLU A 503 -19.50 23.06 -2.19
C GLU A 503 -18.77 22.42 -3.36
N ALA A 504 -17.69 23.06 -3.83
CA ALA A 504 -16.80 22.50 -4.85
C ALA A 504 -16.13 21.20 -4.38
N TYR A 505 -15.67 21.15 -3.13
CA TYR A 505 -15.14 19.94 -2.50
C TYR A 505 -16.18 18.80 -2.55
N GLU A 506 -17.39 19.02 -2.04
CA GLU A 506 -18.45 18.01 -2.01
C GLU A 506 -18.81 17.48 -3.42
N GLN A 507 -18.80 18.37 -4.41
CA GLN A 507 -19.09 18.01 -5.80
C GLN A 507 -17.98 17.16 -6.43
N VAL A 508 -16.70 17.46 -6.15
CA VAL A 508 -15.54 16.77 -6.74
C VAL A 508 -15.27 15.45 -6.03
N VAL A 509 -15.27 15.47 -4.71
CA VAL A 509 -14.97 14.28 -3.88
C VAL A 509 -16.19 13.35 -3.79
N LYS A 510 -17.40 13.85 -4.13
CA LYS A 510 -18.69 13.15 -4.02
C LYS A 510 -18.98 12.66 -2.60
N LYS A 511 -18.51 13.37 -1.60
CA LYS A 511 -18.71 13.07 -0.19
C LYS A 511 -19.11 14.35 0.54
N LYS A 512 -20.18 14.29 1.34
CA LYS A 512 -20.58 15.42 2.18
C LYS A 512 -19.57 15.63 3.31
N LEU A 513 -19.31 16.89 3.62
CA LEU A 513 -18.49 17.28 4.75
C LEU A 513 -19.18 16.88 6.07
N GLY A 514 -18.44 16.18 6.94
CA GLY A 514 -18.90 15.87 8.28
C GLY A 514 -19.07 17.14 9.12
N LYS A 515 -20.03 17.13 10.02
CA LYS A 515 -20.30 18.29 10.92
C LYS A 515 -19.14 18.60 11.86
N GLU A 516 -18.29 17.62 12.11
CA GLU A 516 -17.07 17.67 12.93
C GLU A 516 -15.89 18.34 12.22
N LYS A 517 -15.91 18.45 10.88
CA LYS A 517 -14.84 19.11 10.13
C LYS A 517 -14.85 20.62 10.36
N ILE A 518 -13.72 21.17 10.79
CA ILE A 518 -13.54 22.58 11.11
C ILE A 518 -12.95 23.33 9.90
N PHE A 519 -12.12 22.67 9.10
CA PHE A 519 -11.45 23.25 7.95
C PHE A 519 -11.19 22.21 6.84
N LEU A 520 -10.92 22.73 5.63
CA LEU A 520 -10.41 21.97 4.49
C LEU A 520 -8.97 22.38 4.20
N ILE A 521 -8.17 21.40 3.76
CA ILE A 521 -6.84 21.66 3.23
C ILE A 521 -6.85 21.37 1.73
N PHE A 522 -6.24 22.27 0.96
CA PHE A 522 -6.10 22.07 -0.47
C PHE A 522 -4.84 22.76 -1.01
N GLU A 523 -4.39 22.32 -2.17
CA GLU A 523 -3.30 22.94 -2.93
C GLU A 523 -3.86 23.67 -4.14
N ALA A 524 -3.28 24.82 -4.45
CA ALA A 524 -3.62 25.58 -5.65
C ALA A 524 -2.62 25.24 -6.76
N LEU A 525 -3.11 24.76 -7.89
CA LEU A 525 -2.36 24.66 -9.13
C LEU A 525 -2.37 26.01 -9.83
N ILE A 526 -1.20 26.58 -10.03
CA ILE A 526 -1.03 27.90 -10.62
C ILE A 526 -0.54 27.73 -12.04
N LYS A 527 -1.07 28.54 -12.96
CA LYS A 527 -0.60 28.58 -14.33
C LYS A 527 0.88 28.96 -14.39
N ASP A 528 1.62 28.27 -15.24
CA ASP A 528 3.02 28.61 -15.48
C ASP A 528 3.18 30.06 -15.91
N LEU A 529 4.16 30.75 -15.32
CA LEU A 529 4.50 32.10 -15.72
C LEU A 529 5.27 32.08 -17.04
N PRO A 530 4.90 32.92 -18.02
CA PRO A 530 5.50 32.87 -19.36
C PRO A 530 7.00 33.18 -19.33
N GLU A 531 7.40 34.16 -18.52
CA GLU A 531 8.79 34.56 -18.37
C GLU A 531 9.04 35.21 -17.00
N VAL A 532 10.09 34.76 -16.31
CA VAL A 532 10.50 35.27 -14.99
C VAL A 532 12.03 35.31 -14.89
N LYS A 533 12.56 36.33 -14.24
CA LYS A 533 13.99 36.42 -13.91
C LYS A 533 14.26 35.69 -12.59
N ILE A 534 15.09 34.65 -12.61
CA ILE A 534 15.54 33.86 -11.44
C ILE A 534 17.09 33.87 -11.45
N ASN A 535 17.70 34.35 -10.35
CA ASN A 535 19.17 34.39 -10.22
C ASN A 535 19.85 34.98 -11.46
N ASP A 536 19.39 36.16 -11.91
CA ASP A 536 19.86 36.88 -13.09
C ASP A 536 19.70 36.17 -14.45
N LYS A 537 19.02 35.02 -14.49
CA LYS A 537 18.66 34.31 -15.71
C LYS A 537 17.19 34.50 -16.05
N ILE A 538 16.90 34.75 -17.31
CA ILE A 538 15.52 34.78 -17.81
C ILE A 538 15.09 33.33 -18.05
N CYS A 539 14.07 32.90 -17.32
CA CYS A 539 13.47 31.56 -17.39
C CYS A 539 12.09 31.66 -18.05
N LYS A 540 11.77 30.72 -18.93
CA LYS A 540 10.47 30.65 -19.62
C LYS A 540 9.66 29.45 -19.09
N ASN A 541 8.34 29.55 -19.14
CA ASN A 541 7.40 28.52 -18.65
C ASN A 541 7.73 28.07 -17.22
N VAL A 542 7.72 29.03 -16.30
CA VAL A 542 8.16 28.85 -14.92
C VAL A 542 6.99 28.35 -14.08
N ALA A 543 7.13 27.17 -13.48
CA ALA A 543 6.15 26.64 -12.55
C ALA A 543 6.12 27.47 -11.27
N VAL A 544 4.92 27.74 -10.76
CA VAL A 544 4.71 28.43 -9.48
C VAL A 544 4.28 27.45 -8.41
N VAL A 545 4.96 27.47 -7.27
CA VAL A 545 4.64 26.63 -6.12
C VAL A 545 4.35 27.48 -4.90
N MET A 546 3.22 27.20 -4.25
CA MET A 546 2.74 27.91 -3.08
C MET A 546 2.57 26.96 -1.88
N PRO A 547 2.52 27.50 -0.64
CA PRO A 547 2.07 26.74 0.51
C PRO A 547 0.61 26.26 0.34
N PRO A 548 0.21 25.16 1.01
CA PRO A 548 -1.17 24.73 1.02
C PRO A 548 -2.08 25.76 1.70
N PHE A 549 -3.36 25.68 1.40
CA PHE A 549 -4.40 26.56 1.93
C PHE A 549 -5.25 25.83 2.96
N LYS A 550 -5.46 26.44 4.11
CA LYS A 550 -6.37 26.02 5.18
C LYS A 550 -7.62 26.90 5.14
N TYR A 551 -8.71 26.34 4.68
CA TYR A 551 -9.99 27.03 4.54
C TYR A 551 -10.93 26.66 5.67
N TYR A 552 -11.31 27.61 6.49
CA TYR A 552 -12.20 27.39 7.62
C TYR A 552 -13.65 27.26 7.16
N LEU A 553 -14.36 26.27 7.71
CA LEU A 553 -15.75 25.95 7.36
C LEU A 553 -16.76 26.74 8.22
N LYS A 554 -16.30 27.25 9.37
CA LYS A 554 -17.11 28.01 10.36
C LYS A 554 -16.34 29.20 10.86
#